data_979673da52371366a2bf29e8156f118a
#
_entry.id   979673da52371366a2bf29e8156f118a
#
_cell.length_a   1.000
_cell.length_b   1.000
_cell.length_c   1.000
_cell.angle_alpha   90.00
_cell.angle_beta   90.00
_cell.angle_gamma   90.00
#
_symmetry.space_group_name_H-M   'P 1'
#
loop_
_entity.id
_entity.type
_entity.pdbx_description
1 polymer ?
#
loop_
_entity_poly.entity_id
_entity_poly.type
_entity_poly.pdbx_seq_one_letter_code
_entity_poly.pdbx_strand_id
1 'polypeptide(L)'
;AQNKGAMTTVITSGGKLLELAIAQHLPYIQLDKISQPRYGVPMHLLAITDILEAYQVIDHQPVTQLVSSAEDVRQFAQSLAPEVATEHNPAKKLALDCAGKTPLVYTSHFFSPLAYKWKTSFNENAKNIIWCNEFPEFNHNEFIGWTSHPIDKPFCVINLRSNLDNPRINRRLDLTDRLLSGF
;
A
#
# COMPACT_ATOMS: atom_id res chain seq x y z
N ALA A 1 -6.19 29.09 2.60
CA ALA A 1 -4.78 28.91 2.23
C ALA A 1 -4.30 30.07 1.35
N GLN A 2 -4.93 30.33 0.20
CA GLN A 2 -4.53 31.39 -0.76
C GLN A 2 -4.47 32.80 -0.13
N ASN A 3 -5.50 33.19 0.64
CA ASN A 3 -5.56 34.50 1.33
C ASN A 3 -4.41 34.71 2.34
N LYS A 4 -3.62 33.67 2.60
CA LYS A 4 -2.43 33.70 3.46
C LYS A 4 -1.12 33.51 2.67
N GLY A 5 -1.18 33.64 1.34
CA GLY A 5 0.00 33.50 0.48
C GLY A 5 0.53 32.07 0.29
N ALA A 6 -0.26 31.05 0.65
CA ALA A 6 0.15 29.66 0.44
C ALA A 6 0.07 29.29 -1.05
N MET A 7 1.10 28.63 -1.57
CA MET A 7 1.04 27.99 -2.88
C MET A 7 0.02 26.87 -2.85
N THR A 8 -0.84 26.83 -3.85
CA THR A 8 -1.95 25.87 -3.92
C THR A 8 -1.94 25.22 -5.29
N THR A 9 -1.85 23.89 -5.31
CA THR A 9 -1.99 23.08 -6.52
C THR A 9 -3.17 22.13 -6.35
N VAL A 10 -3.90 21.86 -7.42
CA VAL A 10 -5.09 21.00 -7.42
C VAL A 10 -4.83 19.71 -8.17
N ILE A 11 -5.18 18.58 -7.56
CA ILE A 11 -5.23 17.27 -8.23
C ILE A 11 -6.70 16.86 -8.29
N THR A 12 -7.24 16.64 -9.48
CA THR A 12 -8.66 16.32 -9.66
C THR A 12 -8.92 15.60 -10.97
N SER A 13 -9.99 14.82 -11.04
CA SER A 13 -10.47 14.23 -12.30
C SER A 13 -11.52 15.09 -13.00
N GLY A 14 -11.90 16.26 -12.44
CA GLY A 14 -12.89 17.16 -13.03
C GLY A 14 -13.84 17.82 -12.02
N GLY A 15 -15.01 18.27 -12.52
CA GLY A 15 -16.06 18.87 -11.72
C GLY A 15 -15.71 20.25 -11.18
N LYS A 16 -16.42 20.67 -10.13
CA LYS A 16 -16.30 22.01 -9.54
C LYS A 16 -14.89 22.39 -9.11
N LEU A 17 -14.09 21.40 -8.70
CA LEU A 17 -12.71 21.65 -8.28
C LEU A 17 -11.82 22.03 -9.46
N LEU A 18 -12.00 21.40 -10.63
CA LEU A 18 -11.32 21.77 -11.86
C LEU A 18 -11.77 23.17 -12.34
N GLU A 19 -13.08 23.42 -12.35
CA GLU A 19 -13.64 24.72 -12.72
C GLU A 19 -13.05 25.85 -11.86
N LEU A 20 -12.96 25.61 -10.55
CA LEU A 20 -12.38 26.56 -9.61
C LEU A 20 -10.87 26.77 -9.88
N ALA A 21 -10.12 25.71 -10.14
CA ALA A 21 -8.70 25.82 -10.44
C ALA A 21 -8.45 26.66 -11.71
N ILE A 22 -9.25 26.42 -12.75
CA ILE A 22 -9.18 27.20 -14.00
C ILE A 22 -9.57 28.68 -13.75
N ALA A 23 -10.71 28.91 -13.08
CA ALA A 23 -11.21 30.26 -12.82
C ALA A 23 -10.25 31.12 -11.98
N GLN A 24 -9.51 30.48 -11.07
CA GLN A 24 -8.56 31.16 -10.18
C GLN A 24 -7.11 31.08 -10.66
N HIS A 25 -6.86 30.56 -11.87
CA HIS A 25 -5.54 30.35 -12.45
C HIS A 25 -4.58 29.57 -11.53
N LEU A 26 -5.12 28.55 -10.82
CA LEU A 26 -4.30 27.68 -9.99
C LEU A 26 -3.61 26.62 -10.84
N PRO A 27 -2.36 26.25 -10.52
CA PRO A 27 -1.75 25.03 -11.07
C PRO A 27 -2.63 23.82 -10.76
N TYR A 28 -2.81 22.96 -11.75
CA TYR A 28 -3.56 21.73 -11.54
C TYR A 28 -3.04 20.56 -12.36
N ILE A 29 -3.23 19.35 -11.86
CA ILE A 29 -3.07 18.09 -12.58
C ILE A 29 -4.45 17.47 -12.72
N GLN A 30 -4.88 17.27 -13.96
CA GLN A 30 -6.12 16.57 -14.25
C GLN A 30 -5.84 15.09 -14.42
N LEU A 31 -6.40 14.26 -13.53
CA LEU A 31 -6.31 12.81 -13.61
C LEU A 31 -7.37 12.24 -14.55
N ASP A 32 -7.05 11.13 -15.20
CA ASP A 32 -8.03 10.37 -15.95
C ASP A 32 -9.13 9.83 -15.05
N LYS A 33 -10.32 9.66 -15.63
CA LYS A 33 -11.42 9.00 -14.93
C LYS A 33 -11.15 7.51 -14.82
N ILE A 34 -11.25 6.98 -13.62
CA ILE A 34 -11.08 5.56 -13.32
C ILE A 34 -12.40 4.95 -12.86
N SER A 35 -12.57 3.65 -13.10
CA SER A 35 -13.80 2.93 -12.73
C SER A 35 -14.05 2.87 -11.23
N GLN A 36 -12.99 2.83 -10.44
CA GLN A 36 -13.06 2.78 -8.98
C GLN A 36 -11.92 3.59 -8.34
N PRO A 37 -12.20 4.42 -7.32
CA PRO A 37 -11.19 5.27 -6.67
C PRO A 37 -9.96 4.49 -6.16
N ARG A 38 -10.15 3.25 -5.71
CA ARG A 38 -9.07 2.38 -5.18
C ARG A 38 -7.99 2.03 -6.22
N TYR A 39 -8.26 2.20 -7.51
CA TYR A 39 -7.28 2.00 -8.58
C TYR A 39 -6.47 3.26 -8.90
N GLY A 40 -6.82 4.40 -8.31
CA GLY A 40 -6.17 5.68 -8.59
C GLY A 40 -4.86 5.93 -7.84
N VAL A 41 -4.43 5.05 -6.94
CA VAL A 41 -3.23 5.27 -6.12
C VAL A 41 -1.97 5.55 -6.96
N PRO A 42 -1.64 4.80 -8.03
CA PRO A 42 -0.47 5.09 -8.84
C PRO A 42 -0.55 6.46 -9.52
N MET A 43 -1.72 6.86 -10.01
CA MET A 43 -1.92 8.16 -10.66
C MET A 43 -1.73 9.32 -9.67
N HIS A 44 -2.27 9.19 -8.45
CA HIS A 44 -2.06 10.19 -7.40
C HIS A 44 -0.60 10.25 -6.95
N LEU A 45 0.07 9.10 -6.85
CA LEU A 45 1.48 9.04 -6.50
C LEU A 45 2.32 9.79 -7.54
N LEU A 46 2.12 9.52 -8.83
CA LEU A 46 2.80 10.23 -9.90
C LEU A 46 2.51 11.73 -9.84
N ALA A 47 1.23 12.13 -9.74
CA ALA A 47 0.83 13.53 -9.68
C ALA A 47 1.47 14.28 -8.47
N ILE A 48 1.53 13.63 -7.30
CA ILE A 48 2.20 14.22 -6.13
C ILE A 48 3.70 14.36 -6.37
N THR A 49 4.33 13.35 -6.97
CA THR A 49 5.76 13.38 -7.28
C THR A 49 6.09 14.49 -8.28
N ASP A 50 5.28 14.64 -9.33
CA ASP A 50 5.42 15.75 -10.31
C ASP A 50 5.30 17.14 -9.64
N ILE A 51 4.35 17.28 -8.71
CA ILE A 51 4.20 18.55 -7.96
C ILE A 51 5.43 18.81 -7.09
N LEU A 52 5.93 17.81 -6.38
CA LEU A 52 7.11 17.96 -5.53
C LEU A 52 8.36 18.32 -6.35
N GLU A 53 8.51 17.74 -7.54
CA GLU A 53 9.55 18.11 -8.49
C GLU A 53 9.38 19.55 -8.98
N ALA A 54 8.17 19.91 -9.42
CA ALA A 54 7.88 21.26 -9.92
C ALA A 54 8.16 22.36 -8.87
N TYR A 55 7.96 22.04 -7.60
CA TYR A 55 8.30 22.92 -6.48
C TYR A 55 9.73 22.75 -5.97
N GLN A 56 10.56 21.96 -6.66
CA GLN A 56 11.97 21.72 -6.31
C GLN A 56 12.18 21.15 -4.89
N VAL A 57 11.18 20.40 -4.39
CA VAL A 57 11.27 19.67 -3.12
C VAL A 57 12.07 18.38 -3.30
N ILE A 58 11.94 17.77 -4.48
CA ILE A 58 12.70 16.59 -4.93
C ILE A 58 13.31 16.88 -6.30
N ASP A 59 14.32 16.09 -6.68
CA ASP A 59 14.84 16.10 -8.05
C ASP A 59 13.98 15.27 -9.02
N HIS A 60 14.35 15.17 -10.28
CA HIS A 60 13.63 14.44 -11.31
C HIS A 60 13.72 12.91 -11.18
N GLN A 61 14.64 12.39 -10.38
CA GLN A 61 14.92 10.96 -10.29
C GLN A 61 13.71 10.12 -9.83
N PRO A 62 12.94 10.51 -8.80
CA PRO A 62 11.74 9.76 -8.38
C PRO A 62 10.67 9.64 -9.46
N VAL A 63 10.43 10.70 -10.25
CA VAL A 63 9.49 10.68 -11.39
C VAL A 63 9.95 9.66 -12.44
N THR A 64 11.22 9.73 -12.83
CA THR A 64 11.81 8.78 -13.78
C THR A 64 11.71 7.33 -13.29
N GLN A 65 11.97 7.08 -12.02
CA GLN A 65 11.87 5.75 -11.42
C GLN A 65 10.43 5.23 -11.40
N LEU A 66 9.45 6.06 -11.06
CA LEU A 66 8.05 5.69 -11.10
C LEU A 66 7.60 5.31 -12.53
N VAL A 67 7.96 6.13 -13.50
CA VAL A 67 7.61 5.87 -14.90
C VAL A 67 8.27 4.57 -15.40
N SER A 68 9.57 4.38 -15.12
CA SER A 68 10.30 3.19 -15.56
C SER A 68 9.80 1.91 -14.88
N SER A 69 9.31 1.97 -13.64
CA SER A 69 8.77 0.81 -12.93
C SER A 69 7.44 0.30 -13.50
N ALA A 70 6.75 1.07 -14.34
CA ALA A 70 5.44 0.70 -14.88
C ALA A 70 5.49 -0.61 -15.70
N GLU A 71 6.58 -0.83 -16.45
CA GLU A 71 6.75 -2.07 -17.23
C GLU A 71 6.95 -3.28 -16.32
N ASP A 72 7.77 -3.17 -15.29
CA ASP A 72 8.01 -4.24 -14.31
C ASP A 72 6.73 -4.60 -13.58
N VAL A 73 5.95 -3.59 -13.18
CA VAL A 73 4.63 -3.79 -12.54
C VAL A 73 3.67 -4.49 -13.50
N ARG A 74 3.67 -4.12 -14.78
CA ARG A 74 2.81 -4.75 -15.79
C ARG A 74 3.17 -6.21 -15.99
N GLN A 75 4.44 -6.54 -16.11
CA GLN A 75 4.91 -7.92 -16.26
C GLN A 75 4.58 -8.75 -15.00
N PHE A 76 4.80 -8.18 -13.82
CA PHE A 76 4.42 -8.83 -12.57
C PHE A 76 2.91 -9.08 -12.50
N ALA A 77 2.08 -8.10 -12.87
CA ALA A 77 0.63 -8.27 -12.91
C ALA A 77 0.18 -9.38 -13.87
N GLN A 78 0.85 -9.54 -15.03
CA GLN A 78 0.59 -10.65 -15.95
C GLN A 78 0.90 -12.01 -15.32
N SER A 79 1.95 -12.12 -14.49
CA SER A 79 2.27 -13.36 -13.78
C SER A 79 1.21 -13.74 -12.73
N LEU A 80 0.37 -12.80 -12.32
CA LEU A 80 -0.73 -12.98 -11.39
C LEU A 80 -2.11 -13.15 -12.08
N ALA A 81 -2.14 -13.19 -13.41
CA ALA A 81 -3.39 -13.25 -14.17
C ALA A 81 -4.21 -14.51 -13.84
N PRO A 82 -5.55 -14.46 -13.98
CA PRO A 82 -6.44 -15.58 -13.67
C PRO A 82 -6.10 -16.87 -14.43
N GLU A 83 -5.52 -16.78 -15.60
CA GLU A 83 -5.14 -17.91 -16.46
C GLU A 83 -3.88 -18.63 -15.97
N VAL A 84 -3.05 -17.97 -15.15
CA VAL A 84 -1.83 -18.58 -14.59
C VAL A 84 -2.23 -19.63 -13.56
N ALA A 85 -1.73 -20.85 -13.74
CA ALA A 85 -2.02 -21.96 -12.83
C ALA A 85 -1.62 -21.65 -11.37
N THR A 86 -2.35 -22.19 -10.41
CA THR A 86 -2.17 -21.90 -8.98
C THR A 86 -0.73 -22.16 -8.51
N GLU A 87 -0.10 -23.22 -9.04
CA GLU A 87 1.28 -23.60 -8.71
C GLU A 87 2.32 -22.52 -9.08
N HIS A 88 1.98 -21.67 -10.03
CA HIS A 88 2.83 -20.58 -10.52
C HIS A 88 2.31 -19.19 -10.19
N ASN A 89 1.17 -19.10 -9.49
CA ASN A 89 0.53 -17.84 -9.15
C ASN A 89 0.56 -17.57 -7.64
N PRO A 90 1.49 -16.75 -7.14
CA PRO A 90 1.62 -16.49 -5.70
C PRO A 90 0.39 -15.81 -5.11
N ALA A 91 -0.36 -15.01 -5.89
CA ALA A 91 -1.60 -14.39 -5.41
C ALA A 91 -2.69 -15.45 -5.16
N LYS A 92 -2.83 -16.45 -6.03
CA LYS A 92 -3.77 -17.56 -5.82
C LYS A 92 -3.37 -18.42 -4.63
N LYS A 93 -2.08 -18.71 -4.45
CA LYS A 93 -1.58 -19.44 -3.26
C LYS A 93 -1.94 -18.68 -1.99
N LEU A 94 -1.62 -17.39 -1.92
CA LEU A 94 -1.93 -16.56 -0.78
C LEU A 94 -3.46 -16.50 -0.51
N ALA A 95 -4.27 -16.42 -1.57
CA ALA A 95 -5.73 -16.46 -1.41
C ALA A 95 -6.23 -17.77 -0.80
N LEU A 96 -5.64 -18.91 -1.18
CA LEU A 96 -5.95 -20.20 -0.57
C LEU A 96 -5.53 -20.28 0.90
N ASP A 97 -4.34 -19.74 1.23
CA ASP A 97 -3.85 -19.69 2.62
C ASP A 97 -4.76 -18.82 3.52
N CYS A 98 -5.36 -17.77 2.94
CA CYS A 98 -6.28 -16.87 3.63
C CYS A 98 -7.73 -17.40 3.68
N ALA A 99 -8.07 -18.41 2.88
CA ALA A 99 -9.45 -18.89 2.79
C ALA A 99 -9.95 -19.42 4.16
N GLY A 100 -11.10 -18.90 4.62
CA GLY A 100 -11.69 -19.24 5.92
C GLY A 100 -10.97 -18.66 7.13
N LYS A 101 -9.96 -17.81 6.93
CA LYS A 101 -9.19 -17.16 8.00
C LYS A 101 -9.34 -15.65 7.94
N THR A 102 -8.97 -14.98 9.04
CA THR A 102 -8.82 -13.52 9.07
C THR A 102 -7.38 -13.14 8.75
N PRO A 103 -7.11 -12.46 7.63
CA PRO A 103 -5.75 -12.04 7.30
C PRO A 103 -5.26 -10.94 8.25
N LEU A 104 -3.99 -11.04 8.64
CA LEU A 104 -3.27 -10.05 9.43
C LEU A 104 -2.03 -9.61 8.65
N VAL A 105 -1.93 -8.32 8.33
CA VAL A 105 -0.80 -7.79 7.57
C VAL A 105 0.15 -7.06 8.49
N TYR A 106 1.39 -7.52 8.55
CA TYR A 106 2.45 -6.89 9.31
C TYR A 106 3.54 -6.35 8.39
N THR A 107 4.11 -5.22 8.78
CA THR A 107 5.19 -4.58 8.04
C THR A 107 6.03 -3.69 8.96
N SER A 108 7.07 -3.05 8.44
CA SER A 108 7.77 -2.00 9.17
C SER A 108 6.93 -0.72 9.25
N HIS A 109 7.24 0.14 10.21
CA HIS A 109 6.65 1.48 10.28
C HIS A 109 6.81 2.26 8.96
N PHE A 110 7.95 2.12 8.29
CA PHE A 110 8.22 2.78 7.02
C PHE A 110 7.22 2.37 5.91
N PHE A 111 6.80 1.11 5.90
CA PHE A 111 5.85 0.57 4.92
C PHE A 111 4.41 0.48 5.44
N SER A 112 4.09 1.10 6.58
CA SER A 112 2.73 1.07 7.15
C SER A 112 1.63 1.56 6.17
N PRO A 113 1.86 2.57 5.30
CA PRO A 113 0.88 2.95 4.29
C PRO A 113 0.57 1.82 3.30
N LEU A 114 1.55 0.96 2.98
CA LEU A 114 1.35 -0.19 2.11
C LEU A 114 0.48 -1.26 2.79
N ALA A 115 0.73 -1.57 4.06
CA ALA A 115 -0.13 -2.49 4.82
C ALA A 115 -1.58 -1.97 4.92
N TYR A 116 -1.75 -0.66 5.12
CA TYR A 116 -3.07 -0.03 5.10
C TYR A 116 -3.73 -0.15 3.72
N LYS A 117 -2.97 0.01 2.63
CA LYS A 117 -3.49 -0.19 1.26
C LYS A 117 -3.92 -1.65 1.03
N TRP A 118 -3.16 -2.62 1.53
CA TRP A 118 -3.56 -4.03 1.50
C TRP A 118 -4.88 -4.24 2.25
N LYS A 119 -4.99 -3.70 3.48
CA LYS A 119 -6.22 -3.76 4.27
C LYS A 119 -7.43 -3.24 3.49
N THR A 120 -7.35 -2.04 2.93
CA THR A 120 -8.46 -1.47 2.18
C THR A 120 -8.79 -2.29 0.93
N SER A 121 -7.79 -2.80 0.22
CA SER A 121 -7.99 -3.63 -0.96
C SER A 121 -8.68 -4.96 -0.67
N PHE A 122 -8.31 -5.65 0.42
CA PHE A 122 -9.01 -6.87 0.84
C PHE A 122 -10.46 -6.56 1.24
N ASN A 123 -10.68 -5.52 2.04
CA ASN A 123 -12.03 -5.14 2.46
C ASN A 123 -12.93 -4.82 1.26
N GLU A 124 -12.43 -4.06 0.30
CA GLU A 124 -13.22 -3.59 -0.83
C GLU A 124 -13.37 -4.63 -1.95
N ASN A 125 -12.35 -5.42 -2.25
CA ASN A 125 -12.36 -6.37 -3.36
C ASN A 125 -12.78 -7.78 -2.92
N ALA A 126 -12.16 -8.32 -1.86
CA ALA A 126 -12.44 -9.66 -1.36
C ALA A 126 -13.64 -9.71 -0.41
N LYS A 127 -14.17 -8.56 0.07
CA LYS A 127 -15.22 -8.48 1.08
C LYS A 127 -14.85 -9.23 2.36
N ASN A 128 -13.56 -9.26 2.67
CA ASN A 128 -13.02 -9.95 3.83
C ASN A 128 -12.41 -8.94 4.81
N ILE A 129 -12.76 -9.06 6.09
CA ILE A 129 -12.17 -8.24 7.14
C ILE A 129 -10.71 -8.64 7.32
N ILE A 130 -9.85 -7.64 7.38
CA ILE A 130 -8.42 -7.79 7.55
C ILE A 130 -7.89 -6.72 8.50
N TRP A 131 -6.87 -7.05 9.29
CA TRP A 131 -6.20 -6.14 10.20
C TRP A 131 -4.75 -5.92 9.76
N CYS A 132 -4.17 -4.81 10.16
CA CYS A 132 -2.75 -4.56 9.95
C CYS A 132 -2.13 -3.88 11.17
N ASN A 133 -0.85 -4.18 11.38
CA ASN A 133 -0.04 -3.52 12.39
C ASN A 133 1.42 -3.43 11.91
N GLU A 134 2.25 -2.73 12.66
CA GLU A 134 3.61 -2.41 12.25
C GLU A 134 4.66 -2.72 13.31
N PHE A 135 5.86 -3.07 12.85
CA PHE A 135 7.03 -3.21 13.69
C PHE A 135 7.73 -1.84 13.88
N PRO A 136 8.26 -1.52 15.06
CA PRO A 136 8.39 -2.42 16.23
C PRO A 136 7.18 -2.47 17.18
N GLU A 137 6.13 -1.65 16.95
CA GLU A 137 5.00 -1.51 17.87
C GLU A 137 4.27 -2.84 18.12
N PHE A 138 4.13 -3.67 17.08
CA PHE A 138 3.61 -5.03 17.21
C PHE A 138 4.28 -5.81 18.36
N ASN A 139 5.62 -5.73 18.48
CA ASN A 139 6.36 -6.47 19.51
C ASN A 139 6.11 -5.93 20.92
N HIS A 140 5.63 -4.69 21.06
CA HIS A 140 5.40 -4.07 22.35
C HIS A 140 4.10 -4.56 22.99
N ASN A 141 3.03 -4.66 22.24
CA ASN A 141 1.69 -4.92 22.76
C ASN A 141 1.02 -6.18 22.18
N GLU A 142 0.93 -6.29 20.85
CA GLU A 142 0.15 -7.34 20.20
C GLU A 142 0.83 -8.73 20.30
N PHE A 143 2.17 -8.76 20.26
CA PHE A 143 2.94 -10.00 20.33
C PHE A 143 2.58 -10.86 21.55
N ILE A 144 2.34 -10.25 22.70
CA ILE A 144 1.97 -10.97 23.93
C ILE A 144 0.59 -11.64 23.79
N GLY A 145 -0.32 -11.04 23.01
CA GLY A 145 -1.65 -11.62 22.73
C GLY A 145 -1.61 -12.95 22.00
N TRP A 146 -0.55 -13.20 21.23
CA TRP A 146 -0.36 -14.46 20.52
C TRP A 146 -0.04 -15.64 21.44
N THR A 147 0.40 -15.38 22.65
CA THR A 147 0.81 -16.41 23.62
C THR A 147 -0.34 -17.03 24.40
N SER A 148 -1.57 -16.49 24.30
CA SER A 148 -2.71 -16.93 25.08
C SER A 148 -3.96 -17.18 24.23
N HIS A 149 -4.93 -16.31 24.25
CA HIS A 149 -6.23 -16.48 23.60
C HIS A 149 -6.36 -15.65 22.30
N PRO A 150 -7.20 -16.12 21.37
CA PRO A 150 -7.90 -17.41 21.35
C PRO A 150 -6.93 -18.58 21.15
N ILE A 151 -7.28 -19.76 21.71
CA ILE A 151 -6.50 -21.00 21.51
C ILE A 151 -6.49 -21.36 20.02
N ASP A 152 -7.67 -21.37 19.40
CA ASP A 152 -7.79 -21.48 17.95
C ASP A 152 -7.53 -20.09 17.35
N LYS A 153 -6.48 -19.99 16.56
CA LYS A 153 -6.08 -18.74 15.89
C LYS A 153 -6.42 -18.81 14.40
N PRO A 154 -7.67 -18.46 14.00
CA PRO A 154 -8.10 -18.54 12.59
C PRO A 154 -7.53 -17.34 11.80
N PHE A 155 -6.23 -17.14 11.90
CA PHE A 155 -5.53 -16.05 11.27
C PHE A 155 -4.62 -16.55 10.14
N CYS A 156 -4.45 -15.70 9.11
CA CYS A 156 -3.43 -15.85 8.09
C CYS A 156 -2.48 -14.65 8.20
N VAL A 157 -1.27 -14.88 8.67
CA VAL A 157 -0.27 -13.81 8.82
C VAL A 157 0.42 -13.56 7.48
N ILE A 158 0.45 -12.30 7.07
CA ILE A 158 1.09 -11.82 5.85
C ILE A 158 2.16 -10.79 6.25
N ASN A 159 3.43 -11.12 6.09
CA ASN A 159 4.53 -10.21 6.36
C ASN A 159 4.97 -9.51 5.06
N LEU A 160 4.77 -8.19 4.98
CA LEU A 160 5.32 -7.36 3.92
C LEU A 160 6.73 -6.95 4.31
N ARG A 161 7.72 -7.51 3.63
CA ARG A 161 9.15 -7.32 3.91
C ARG A 161 9.84 -6.57 2.79
N SER A 162 10.85 -5.78 3.12
CA SER A 162 11.69 -5.08 2.17
C SER A 162 13.17 -5.12 2.58
N ASN A 163 14.04 -5.15 1.60
CA ASN A 163 15.47 -4.94 1.80
C ASN A 163 15.83 -3.47 2.10
N LEU A 164 14.87 -2.55 1.92
CA LEU A 164 14.99 -1.15 2.30
C LEU A 164 14.69 -0.91 3.79
N ASP A 165 14.16 -1.91 4.49
CA ASP A 165 13.91 -1.83 5.91
C ASP A 165 15.20 -1.78 6.72
N ASN A 166 15.13 -1.13 7.89
CA ASN A 166 16.22 -1.19 8.84
C ASN A 166 16.52 -2.66 9.20
N PRO A 167 17.79 -3.12 9.16
CA PRO A 167 18.15 -4.49 9.46
C PRO A 167 17.64 -5.01 10.80
N ARG A 168 17.47 -4.14 11.80
CA ARG A 168 16.86 -4.50 13.09
C ARG A 168 15.40 -4.87 12.99
N ILE A 169 14.65 -4.24 12.06
CA ILE A 169 13.25 -4.59 11.79
C ILE A 169 13.18 -5.95 11.12
N ASN A 170 13.99 -6.19 10.09
CA ASN A 170 14.06 -7.51 9.45
C ASN A 170 14.42 -8.61 10.45
N ARG A 171 15.36 -8.34 11.37
CA ARG A 171 15.69 -9.26 12.44
C ARG A 171 14.54 -9.51 13.43
N ARG A 172 13.72 -8.48 13.73
CA ARG A 172 12.52 -8.64 14.56
C ARG A 172 11.48 -9.52 13.86
N LEU A 173 11.24 -9.31 12.57
CA LEU A 173 10.36 -10.16 11.76
C LEU A 173 10.81 -11.62 11.81
N ASP A 174 12.10 -11.92 11.58
CA ASP A 174 12.66 -13.27 11.64
C ASP A 174 12.49 -13.94 13.01
N LEU A 175 12.71 -13.18 14.08
CA LEU A 175 12.53 -13.67 15.43
C LEU A 175 11.07 -13.95 15.74
N THR A 176 10.18 -13.04 15.34
CA THR A 176 8.73 -13.19 15.52
C THR A 176 8.21 -14.42 14.79
N ASP A 177 8.58 -14.60 13.53
CA ASP A 177 8.17 -15.78 12.74
C ASP A 177 8.59 -17.08 13.42
N ARG A 178 9.83 -17.14 13.92
CA ARG A 178 10.32 -18.34 14.64
C ARG A 178 9.61 -18.58 15.96
N LEU A 179 9.30 -17.53 16.71
CA LEU A 179 8.65 -17.64 18.01
C LEU A 179 7.18 -17.98 17.88
N LEU A 180 6.51 -17.51 16.81
CA LEU A 180 5.09 -17.75 16.57
C LEU A 180 4.82 -18.95 15.66
N SER A 181 5.84 -19.61 15.09
CA SER A 181 5.65 -20.76 14.19
C SER A 181 5.08 -22.01 14.86
N GLY A 182 4.96 -22.02 16.17
CA GLY A 182 4.36 -23.12 16.95
C GLY A 182 2.90 -22.88 17.38
N PHE A 183 2.29 -21.77 16.96
CA PHE A 183 0.94 -21.38 17.34
C PHE A 183 -0.08 -21.49 16.20
#